data_facbab04b144d02af87f6f020c63b9a1
#
_entry.id   facbab04b144d02af87f6f020c63b9a1
#
_cell.length_a   1.000
_cell.length_b   1.000
_cell.length_c   1.000
_cell.angle_alpha   90.00
_cell.angle_beta   90.00
_cell.angle_gamma   90.00
#
_symmetry.space_group_name_H-M   'P 1'
#
loop_
_entity.id
_entity.type
_entity.pdbx_description
1 polymer ?
#
loop_
_entity_poly.entity_id
_entity_poly.type
_entity_poly.pdbx_seq_one_letter_code
_entity_poly.pdbx_strand_id
1 'polypeptide(L)'
;MSVILIGGVAVVATDEAGTAYLEERSKLPDVVTLPSGLRYKVLEKGQGGFHPKVGTPCLCHYAGTLIDGTEFDSSYSRGDPTTFAPNQVIKGWTEAMQMMVEGDKWELYIPSDLAYGDSGSPPKIPGDSALVFTIEMIEIQGEKVIALTCDPKTLDGCDEKMKEYIKKAKTKYGGDRDELEEEVKRLMKVSKGAGMKDDLKGWFETRVFILQQMILSGSTEEEL
;
A
#
# COMPACT_ATOMS: atom_id res chain seq x y z
N MET A 1 14.33 -29.62 0.91
CA MET A 1 13.62 -29.10 2.09
C MET A 1 14.64 -28.50 3.04
N SER A 2 14.81 -27.20 3.01
CA SER A 2 15.66 -26.47 3.98
C SER A 2 14.74 -25.71 4.94
N VAL A 3 14.53 -26.29 6.12
CA VAL A 3 13.81 -25.63 7.21
C VAL A 3 14.83 -24.84 8.01
N ILE A 4 14.77 -23.51 7.93
CA ILE A 4 15.52 -22.63 8.84
C ILE A 4 14.64 -22.40 10.07
N LEU A 5 14.95 -23.08 11.17
CA LEU A 5 14.33 -22.88 12.48
C LEU A 5 14.92 -21.64 13.15
N ILE A 6 14.22 -20.54 13.12
CA ILE A 6 14.45 -19.40 14.01
C ILE A 6 13.22 -19.25 14.90
N GLY A 7 13.33 -19.73 16.16
CA GLY A 7 12.34 -19.43 17.20
C GLY A 7 10.95 -20.03 17.03
N GLY A 8 10.80 -21.33 16.79
CA GLY A 8 9.56 -22.07 17.10
C GLY A 8 8.32 -21.83 16.23
N VAL A 9 8.42 -21.07 15.15
CA VAL A 9 7.37 -20.93 14.13
C VAL A 9 7.97 -21.43 12.81
N ALA A 10 7.35 -22.45 12.20
CA ALA A 10 7.71 -22.85 10.85
C ALA A 10 7.37 -21.69 9.90
N VAL A 11 8.39 -20.96 9.47
CA VAL A 11 8.23 -19.98 8.40
C VAL A 11 8.07 -20.80 7.11
N VAL A 12 6.92 -20.74 6.48
CA VAL A 12 6.70 -21.27 5.13
C VAL A 12 7.63 -20.48 4.21
N ALA A 13 8.69 -21.10 3.73
CA ALA A 13 9.67 -20.43 2.92
C ALA A 13 9.30 -20.60 1.44
N THR A 14 9.27 -19.50 0.70
CA THR A 14 9.26 -19.53 -0.77
C THR A 14 10.38 -20.43 -1.27
N ASP A 15 10.17 -21.19 -2.36
CA ASP A 15 11.16 -22.07 -2.93
C ASP A 15 12.46 -21.33 -3.31
N GLU A 16 13.54 -22.06 -3.55
CA GLU A 16 14.85 -21.47 -3.81
C GLU A 16 14.85 -20.58 -5.07
N ALA A 17 14.15 -20.98 -6.13
CA ALA A 17 14.05 -20.24 -7.38
C ALA A 17 13.26 -18.94 -7.17
N GLY A 18 12.12 -19.01 -6.47
CA GLY A 18 11.30 -17.85 -6.11
C GLY A 18 12.04 -16.88 -5.20
N THR A 19 12.79 -17.40 -4.21
CA THR A 19 13.61 -16.57 -3.31
C THR A 19 14.68 -15.80 -4.10
N ALA A 20 15.42 -16.48 -4.96
CA ALA A 20 16.44 -15.86 -5.82
C ALA A 20 15.83 -14.80 -6.75
N TYR A 21 14.67 -15.11 -7.36
CA TYR A 21 13.93 -14.17 -8.19
C TYR A 21 13.52 -12.91 -7.43
N LEU A 22 12.94 -13.06 -6.23
CA LEU A 22 12.53 -11.96 -5.38
C LEU A 22 13.71 -11.08 -4.93
N GLU A 23 14.86 -11.68 -4.62
CA GLU A 23 16.08 -10.95 -4.28
C GLU A 23 16.63 -10.15 -5.47
N GLU A 24 16.56 -10.72 -6.67
CA GLU A 24 16.95 -10.01 -7.90
C GLU A 24 16.05 -8.80 -8.13
N ARG A 25 14.72 -8.95 -7.99
CA ARG A 25 13.77 -7.84 -8.13
C ARG A 25 14.01 -6.75 -7.11
N SER A 26 14.35 -7.08 -5.87
CA SER A 26 14.66 -6.10 -4.82
C SER A 26 15.84 -5.17 -5.13
N LYS A 27 16.72 -5.54 -6.06
CA LYS A 27 17.89 -4.75 -6.47
C LYS A 27 17.57 -3.72 -7.56
N LEU A 28 16.38 -3.81 -8.16
CA LEU A 28 15.97 -2.86 -9.21
C LEU A 28 15.63 -1.51 -8.58
N PRO A 29 16.08 -0.39 -9.18
CA PRO A 29 15.96 0.94 -8.57
C PRO A 29 14.50 1.44 -8.47
N ASP A 30 13.60 0.85 -9.25
CA ASP A 30 12.17 1.19 -9.31
C ASP A 30 11.27 0.18 -8.58
N VAL A 31 11.86 -0.73 -7.83
CA VAL A 31 11.15 -1.72 -7.00
C VAL A 31 11.25 -1.34 -5.53
N VAL A 32 10.11 -1.21 -4.88
CA VAL A 32 9.98 -0.99 -3.44
C VAL A 32 9.79 -2.33 -2.75
N THR A 33 10.55 -2.58 -1.68
CA THR A 33 10.39 -3.75 -0.81
C THR A 33 9.77 -3.32 0.51
N LEU A 34 8.64 -3.94 0.87
CA LEU A 34 7.94 -3.68 2.12
C LEU A 34 8.45 -4.58 3.26
N PRO A 35 8.24 -4.18 4.53
CA PRO A 35 8.62 -5.00 5.69
C PRO A 35 7.96 -6.40 5.72
N SER A 36 6.80 -6.57 5.11
CA SER A 36 6.10 -7.84 4.95
C SER A 36 6.82 -8.82 4.02
N GLY A 37 7.75 -8.32 3.20
CA GLY A 37 8.39 -9.08 2.14
C GLY A 37 7.71 -8.92 0.77
N LEU A 38 6.58 -8.24 0.68
CA LEU A 38 6.00 -7.85 -0.61
C LEU A 38 6.93 -6.87 -1.33
N ARG A 39 7.08 -7.04 -2.65
CA ARG A 39 7.76 -6.06 -3.50
C ARG A 39 6.81 -5.58 -4.56
N TYR A 40 6.93 -4.31 -4.94
CA TYR A 40 6.13 -3.76 -6.02
C TYR A 40 6.89 -2.73 -6.84
N LYS A 41 6.45 -2.60 -8.08
CA LYS A 41 6.88 -1.57 -9.03
C LYS A 41 5.64 -0.84 -9.53
N VAL A 42 5.66 0.48 -9.50
CA VAL A 42 4.61 1.29 -10.11
C VAL A 42 4.85 1.35 -11.61
N LEU A 43 3.95 0.77 -12.41
CA LEU A 43 3.99 0.81 -13.88
C LEU A 43 3.33 2.08 -14.40
N GLU A 44 2.15 2.41 -13.83
CA GLU A 44 1.40 3.62 -14.13
C GLU A 44 0.93 4.23 -12.82
N LYS A 45 1.14 5.54 -12.64
CA LYS A 45 0.70 6.27 -11.45
C LYS A 45 -0.68 6.86 -11.70
N GLY A 46 -1.64 6.44 -10.90
CA GLY A 46 -2.99 6.96 -10.91
C GLY A 46 -3.10 8.40 -10.42
N GLN A 47 -4.24 9.00 -10.68
CA GLN A 47 -4.59 10.36 -10.24
C GLN A 47 -5.68 10.33 -9.16
N GLY A 48 -6.07 9.15 -8.69
CA GLY A 48 -7.04 9.00 -7.60
C GLY A 48 -6.54 9.63 -6.30
N GLY A 49 -7.46 10.21 -5.55
CA GLY A 49 -7.16 10.85 -4.26
C GLY A 49 -7.49 9.97 -3.05
N PHE A 50 -7.80 8.69 -3.26
CA PHE A 50 -8.28 7.80 -2.21
C PHE A 50 -7.75 6.38 -2.34
N HIS A 51 -7.48 5.76 -1.18
CA HIS A 51 -7.25 4.32 -1.06
C HIS A 51 -8.54 3.59 -0.64
N PRO A 52 -8.73 2.32 -1.01
CA PRO A 52 -9.81 1.51 -0.48
C PRO A 52 -9.55 1.14 0.99
N LYS A 53 -10.62 1.01 1.77
CA LYS A 53 -10.55 0.29 3.04
C LYS A 53 -10.47 -1.22 2.79
N VAL A 54 -10.10 -1.98 3.80
CA VAL A 54 -9.89 -3.44 3.71
C VAL A 54 -11.10 -4.22 3.16
N GLY A 55 -12.32 -3.74 3.39
CA GLY A 55 -13.56 -4.36 2.92
C GLY A 55 -14.19 -3.67 1.69
N THR A 56 -13.53 -2.67 1.11
CA THR A 56 -14.10 -1.88 0.02
C THR A 56 -13.96 -2.60 -1.32
N PRO A 57 -15.06 -2.87 -2.06
CA PRO A 57 -14.99 -3.44 -3.39
C PRO A 57 -14.23 -2.52 -4.35
N CYS A 58 -13.33 -3.11 -5.13
CA CYS A 58 -12.53 -2.43 -6.14
C CYS A 58 -12.65 -3.15 -7.47
N LEU A 59 -12.96 -2.42 -8.53
CA LEU A 59 -12.94 -2.92 -9.90
C LEU A 59 -11.51 -2.88 -10.41
N CYS A 60 -10.96 -4.05 -10.78
CA CYS A 60 -9.56 -4.17 -11.18
C CYS A 60 -9.42 -4.98 -12.46
N HIS A 61 -8.45 -4.61 -13.31
CA HIS A 61 -7.83 -5.55 -14.22
C HIS A 61 -6.59 -6.17 -13.56
N TYR A 62 -6.31 -7.41 -13.90
CA TYR A 62 -5.12 -8.11 -13.40
C TYR A 62 -4.64 -9.22 -14.32
N ALA A 63 -3.37 -9.56 -14.19
CA ALA A 63 -2.77 -10.77 -14.72
C ALA A 63 -1.83 -11.37 -13.68
N GLY A 64 -1.93 -12.68 -13.46
CA GLY A 64 -1.08 -13.43 -12.56
C GLY A 64 -0.24 -14.46 -13.30
N THR A 65 1.07 -14.47 -13.04
CA THR A 65 2.02 -15.41 -13.64
C THR A 65 2.91 -16.06 -12.58
N LEU A 66 3.44 -17.23 -12.88
CA LEU A 66 4.59 -17.78 -12.22
C LEU A 66 5.85 -16.96 -12.60
N ILE A 67 6.97 -17.21 -11.89
CA ILE A 67 8.22 -16.49 -12.12
C ILE A 67 8.84 -16.74 -13.51
N ASP A 68 8.45 -17.83 -14.18
CA ASP A 68 8.85 -18.19 -15.54
C ASP A 68 7.98 -17.51 -16.63
N GLY A 69 6.97 -16.71 -16.21
CA GLY A 69 6.04 -16.01 -17.09
C GLY A 69 4.80 -16.83 -17.47
N THR A 70 4.64 -18.06 -16.98
CA THR A 70 3.42 -18.86 -17.23
C THR A 70 2.21 -18.21 -16.60
N GLU A 71 1.25 -17.71 -17.41
CA GLU A 71 0.02 -17.11 -16.93
C GLU A 71 -0.92 -18.19 -16.38
N PHE A 72 -1.38 -18.01 -15.14
CA PHE A 72 -2.35 -18.92 -14.53
C PHE A 72 -3.74 -18.31 -14.41
N ASP A 73 -3.85 -16.97 -14.39
CA ASP A 73 -5.13 -16.25 -14.38
C ASP A 73 -4.97 -14.82 -14.88
N SER A 74 -5.96 -14.31 -15.64
CA SER A 74 -5.93 -12.95 -16.19
C SER A 74 -7.31 -12.46 -16.51
N SER A 75 -7.70 -11.31 -16.00
CA SER A 75 -8.92 -10.59 -16.38
C SER A 75 -8.80 -9.98 -17.78
N TYR A 76 -7.58 -9.63 -18.20
CA TYR A 76 -7.34 -9.14 -19.56
C TYR A 76 -7.65 -10.22 -20.61
N SER A 77 -7.21 -11.46 -20.33
CA SER A 77 -7.47 -12.60 -21.23
C SER A 77 -8.97 -12.96 -21.31
N ARG A 78 -9.76 -12.64 -20.27
CA ARG A 78 -11.22 -12.80 -20.27
C ARG A 78 -11.96 -11.63 -20.92
N GLY A 79 -11.31 -10.48 -21.07
CA GLY A 79 -11.90 -9.26 -21.65
C GLY A 79 -12.69 -8.38 -20.68
N ASP A 80 -12.85 -8.80 -19.41
CA ASP A 80 -13.66 -8.10 -18.40
C ASP A 80 -12.90 -7.90 -17.09
N PRO A 81 -12.91 -6.69 -16.49
CA PRO A 81 -12.37 -6.46 -15.17
C PRO A 81 -13.18 -7.22 -14.10
N THR A 82 -12.60 -7.42 -12.96
CA THR A 82 -13.21 -8.17 -11.85
C THR A 82 -13.23 -7.31 -10.59
N THR A 83 -14.33 -7.42 -9.81
CA THR A 83 -14.44 -6.72 -8.53
C THR A 83 -13.98 -7.60 -7.38
N PHE A 84 -13.05 -7.11 -6.56
CA PHE A 84 -12.58 -7.72 -5.33
C PHE A 84 -12.53 -6.69 -4.21
N ALA A 85 -12.78 -7.12 -2.96
CA ALA A 85 -12.35 -6.34 -1.80
C ALA A 85 -10.97 -6.83 -1.32
N PRO A 86 -10.11 -5.95 -0.75
CA PRO A 86 -8.78 -6.33 -0.26
C PRO A 86 -8.77 -7.54 0.69
N ASN A 87 -9.81 -7.74 1.51
CA ASN A 87 -9.94 -8.89 2.43
C ASN A 87 -10.43 -10.19 1.76
N GLN A 88 -10.66 -10.21 0.46
CA GLN A 88 -11.15 -11.37 -0.31
C GLN A 88 -10.07 -12.02 -1.17
N VAL A 89 -8.86 -11.52 -1.12
CA VAL A 89 -7.74 -11.92 -1.97
C VAL A 89 -6.53 -12.33 -1.12
N ILE A 90 -5.46 -12.78 -1.77
CA ILE A 90 -4.22 -13.17 -1.07
C ILE A 90 -3.60 -11.98 -0.31
N LYS A 91 -2.83 -12.26 0.74
CA LYS A 91 -2.28 -11.24 1.66
C LYS A 91 -1.48 -10.15 0.92
N GLY A 92 -0.67 -10.52 -0.07
CA GLY A 92 0.09 -9.56 -0.87
C GLY A 92 -0.79 -8.57 -1.62
N TRP A 93 -1.93 -9.02 -2.16
CA TRP A 93 -2.92 -8.14 -2.76
C TRP A 93 -3.63 -7.28 -1.73
N THR A 94 -4.02 -7.87 -0.59
CA THR A 94 -4.65 -7.13 0.52
C THR A 94 -3.79 -5.93 0.93
N GLU A 95 -2.47 -6.12 1.03
CA GLU A 95 -1.53 -5.05 1.39
C GLU A 95 -1.40 -4.03 0.25
N ALA A 96 -1.15 -4.48 -0.99
CA ALA A 96 -0.95 -3.60 -2.14
C ALA A 96 -2.19 -2.74 -2.45
N MET A 97 -3.38 -3.35 -2.52
CA MET A 97 -4.61 -2.64 -2.88
C MET A 97 -4.93 -1.48 -1.93
N GLN A 98 -4.62 -1.63 -0.63
CA GLN A 98 -4.82 -0.56 0.36
C GLN A 98 -3.85 0.63 0.20
N MET A 99 -2.81 0.48 -0.62
CA MET A 99 -1.85 1.55 -0.96
C MET A 99 -2.09 2.13 -2.35
N MET A 100 -2.86 1.44 -3.21
CA MET A 100 -3.17 1.87 -4.57
C MET A 100 -4.31 2.90 -4.59
N VAL A 101 -4.30 3.75 -5.61
CA VAL A 101 -5.39 4.68 -5.92
C VAL A 101 -6.01 4.35 -7.29
N GLU A 102 -7.17 4.92 -7.59
CA GLU A 102 -7.79 4.77 -8.92
C GLU A 102 -6.84 5.27 -10.02
N GLY A 103 -6.66 4.45 -11.05
CA GLY A 103 -5.72 4.66 -12.16
C GLY A 103 -4.31 4.12 -11.94
N ASP A 104 -3.99 3.63 -10.72
CA ASP A 104 -2.71 2.95 -10.50
C ASP A 104 -2.66 1.61 -11.23
N LYS A 105 -1.48 1.33 -11.81
CA LYS A 105 -1.12 0.01 -12.32
C LYS A 105 0.23 -0.39 -11.75
N TRP A 106 0.23 -1.46 -10.98
CA TRP A 106 1.40 -1.95 -10.27
C TRP A 106 1.75 -3.37 -10.70
N GLU A 107 3.04 -3.67 -10.71
CA GLU A 107 3.56 -5.04 -10.77
C GLU A 107 4.00 -5.45 -9.36
N LEU A 108 3.45 -6.56 -8.88
CA LEU A 108 3.70 -7.11 -7.55
C LEU A 108 4.56 -8.36 -7.66
N TYR A 109 5.54 -8.51 -6.78
CA TYR A 109 6.34 -9.72 -6.62
C TYR A 109 6.09 -10.26 -5.21
N ILE A 110 5.36 -11.36 -5.13
CA ILE A 110 4.72 -11.83 -3.91
C ILE A 110 5.39 -13.13 -3.47
N PRO A 111 5.99 -13.19 -2.26
CA PRO A 111 6.51 -14.44 -1.70
C PRO A 111 5.35 -15.38 -1.34
N SER A 112 5.63 -16.68 -1.27
CA SER A 112 4.60 -17.71 -1.10
C SER A 112 3.74 -17.55 0.14
N ASP A 113 4.29 -17.07 1.24
CA ASP A 113 3.59 -16.84 2.52
C ASP A 113 2.57 -15.67 2.48
N LEU A 114 2.72 -14.77 1.51
CA LEU A 114 1.76 -13.72 1.18
C LEU A 114 0.83 -14.12 0.00
N ALA A 115 0.99 -15.32 -0.55
CA ALA A 115 0.22 -15.87 -1.65
C ALA A 115 -0.54 -17.14 -1.23
N TYR A 116 -0.18 -18.30 -1.78
CA TYR A 116 -0.87 -19.57 -1.54
C TYR A 116 -0.09 -20.55 -0.65
N GLY A 117 1.06 -20.14 -0.10
CA GLY A 117 1.86 -20.91 0.85
C GLY A 117 2.41 -22.22 0.28
N ASP A 118 2.63 -23.18 1.18
CA ASP A 118 3.14 -24.53 0.92
C ASP A 118 2.19 -25.39 0.08
N SER A 119 0.91 -25.14 0.15
CA SER A 119 -0.12 -25.89 -0.58
C SER A 119 -0.25 -25.45 -2.04
N GLY A 120 0.10 -24.19 -2.36
CA GLY A 120 -0.13 -23.63 -3.68
C GLY A 120 -1.62 -23.55 -4.04
N SER A 121 -1.90 -23.53 -5.34
CA SER A 121 -3.26 -23.64 -5.92
C SER A 121 -3.23 -24.58 -7.14
N PRO A 122 -3.15 -25.91 -6.92
CA PRO A 122 -3.09 -26.88 -8.01
C PRO A 122 -4.31 -26.84 -8.94
N PRO A 123 -4.17 -27.18 -10.23
CA PRO A 123 -2.94 -27.66 -10.87
C PRO A 123 -2.00 -26.54 -11.37
N LYS A 124 -2.40 -25.25 -11.26
CA LYS A 124 -1.70 -24.15 -11.93
C LYS A 124 -0.57 -23.56 -11.11
N ILE A 125 -0.68 -23.54 -9.80
CA ILE A 125 0.31 -22.90 -8.89
C ILE A 125 0.85 -23.95 -7.96
N PRO A 126 2.14 -24.36 -8.12
CA PRO A 126 2.80 -25.24 -7.18
C PRO A 126 2.89 -24.66 -5.76
N GLY A 127 3.09 -25.52 -4.76
CA GLY A 127 3.42 -25.07 -3.41
C GLY A 127 4.70 -24.27 -3.36
N ASP A 128 4.81 -23.37 -2.38
CA ASP A 128 5.99 -22.52 -2.13
C ASP A 128 6.36 -21.56 -3.28
N SER A 129 5.48 -21.36 -4.26
CA SER A 129 5.73 -20.52 -5.42
C SER A 129 5.69 -19.02 -5.08
N ALA A 130 6.72 -18.28 -5.48
CA ALA A 130 6.63 -16.84 -5.64
C ALA A 130 5.77 -16.52 -6.87
N LEU A 131 4.99 -15.45 -6.78
CA LEU A 131 4.07 -15.05 -7.85
C LEU A 131 4.34 -13.63 -8.33
N VAL A 132 4.07 -13.39 -9.59
CA VAL A 132 4.06 -12.06 -10.19
C VAL A 132 2.64 -11.69 -10.58
N PHE A 133 2.19 -10.51 -10.17
CA PHE A 133 0.90 -9.98 -10.57
C PHE A 133 1.02 -8.57 -11.12
N THR A 134 0.37 -8.30 -12.23
CA THR A 134 0.00 -6.94 -12.61
C THR A 134 -1.39 -6.66 -12.10
N ILE A 135 -1.60 -5.55 -11.40
CA ILE A 135 -2.92 -5.07 -10.94
C ILE A 135 -3.11 -3.65 -11.44
N GLU A 136 -4.27 -3.38 -12.02
CA GLU A 136 -4.71 -2.05 -12.43
C GLU A 136 -6.00 -1.72 -11.67
N MET A 137 -5.94 -0.68 -10.82
CA MET A 137 -7.07 -0.20 -10.02
C MET A 137 -7.94 0.73 -10.86
N ILE A 138 -9.07 0.25 -11.37
CA ILE A 138 -9.97 1.03 -12.23
C ILE A 138 -10.88 1.93 -11.41
N GLU A 139 -11.54 1.37 -10.37
CA GLU A 139 -12.53 2.08 -9.57
C GLU A 139 -12.60 1.52 -8.15
N ILE A 140 -12.74 2.40 -7.16
CA ILE A 140 -13.00 2.04 -5.76
C ILE A 140 -14.49 2.26 -5.48
N GLN A 141 -15.25 1.17 -5.33
CA GLN A 141 -16.71 1.15 -5.32
C GLN A 141 -17.33 1.22 -3.91
N GLY A 142 -16.76 1.97 -2.99
CA GLY A 142 -17.29 2.05 -1.63
C GLY A 142 -16.55 3.02 -0.73
N GLU A 143 -16.44 2.67 0.55
CA GLU A 143 -15.75 3.50 1.52
C GLU A 143 -14.26 3.65 1.19
N LYS A 144 -13.80 4.88 1.18
CA LYS A 144 -12.43 5.27 0.79
C LYS A 144 -11.76 6.01 1.94
N VAL A 145 -10.43 5.92 2.02
CA VAL A 145 -9.58 6.79 2.85
C VAL A 145 -8.75 7.69 1.96
N ILE A 146 -8.48 8.91 2.40
CA ILE A 146 -7.72 9.86 1.59
C ILE A 146 -6.31 9.31 1.36
N ALA A 147 -5.91 9.23 0.09
CA ALA A 147 -4.56 8.90 -0.32
C ALA A 147 -3.68 10.14 -0.19
N LEU A 148 -2.92 10.20 0.88
CA LEU A 148 -2.08 11.36 1.14
C LEU A 148 -0.66 11.08 0.62
N THR A 149 -0.35 11.68 -0.53
CA THR A 149 0.99 11.61 -1.14
C THR A 149 1.85 12.82 -0.81
N CYS A 150 1.38 13.69 0.08
CA CYS A 150 2.03 14.94 0.42
C CYS A 150 3.17 14.73 1.43
N ASP A 151 4.40 15.04 1.04
CA ASP A 151 5.55 15.13 1.92
C ASP A 151 5.68 16.57 2.47
N PRO A 152 5.52 16.80 3.77
CA PRO A 152 5.60 18.16 4.33
C PRO A 152 7.00 18.77 4.29
N LYS A 153 8.06 17.97 4.08
CA LYS A 153 9.45 18.44 4.02
C LYS A 153 9.78 18.95 2.61
N THR A 154 9.53 18.13 1.58
CA THR A 154 9.84 18.45 0.18
C THR A 154 8.70 19.16 -0.54
N LEU A 155 7.47 19.07 -0.03
CA LEU A 155 6.21 19.51 -0.63
C LEU A 155 5.81 18.71 -1.90
N ASP A 156 6.51 17.60 -2.16
CA ASP A 156 6.14 16.70 -3.25
C ASP A 156 4.79 16.05 -3.00
N GLY A 157 3.97 15.94 -4.03
CA GLY A 157 2.62 15.37 -3.94
C GLY A 157 1.60 16.23 -3.18
N CYS A 158 1.97 17.42 -2.69
CA CYS A 158 1.08 18.33 -1.98
C CYS A 158 0.32 19.25 -2.94
N ASP A 159 -1.00 19.35 -2.81
CA ASP A 159 -1.79 20.41 -3.46
C ASP A 159 -1.57 21.78 -2.79
N GLU A 160 -2.09 22.85 -3.37
CA GLU A 160 -1.90 24.22 -2.87
C GLU A 160 -2.52 24.42 -1.46
N LYS A 161 -3.64 23.76 -1.18
CA LYS A 161 -4.30 23.82 0.14
C LYS A 161 -3.47 23.11 1.22
N MET A 162 -2.85 21.97 0.87
CA MET A 162 -1.91 21.26 1.75
C MET A 162 -0.66 22.09 2.00
N LYS A 163 -0.06 22.67 0.95
CA LYS A 163 1.14 23.52 1.07
C LYS A 163 0.88 24.73 1.98
N GLU A 164 -0.27 25.39 1.81
CA GLU A 164 -0.66 26.51 2.66
C GLU A 164 -0.85 26.06 4.12
N TYR A 165 -1.46 24.90 4.35
CA TYR A 165 -1.62 24.35 5.69
C TYR A 165 -0.27 24.00 6.33
N ILE A 166 0.64 23.35 5.60
CA ILE A 166 2.01 23.03 6.06
C ILE A 166 2.74 24.29 6.48
N LYS A 167 2.69 25.33 5.65
CA LYS A 167 3.31 26.64 5.98
C LYS A 167 2.75 27.22 7.28
N LYS A 168 1.42 27.19 7.46
CA LYS A 168 0.77 27.65 8.70
C LYS A 168 1.16 26.81 9.91
N ALA A 169 1.23 25.48 9.75
CA ALA A 169 1.64 24.56 10.81
C ALA A 169 3.10 24.79 11.22
N LYS A 170 4.00 24.91 10.26
CA LYS A 170 5.43 25.23 10.53
C LYS A 170 5.58 26.55 11.28
N THR A 171 4.83 27.58 10.89
CA THR A 171 4.88 28.90 11.57
C THR A 171 4.29 28.84 12.98
N LYS A 172 3.23 28.08 13.18
CA LYS A 172 2.51 28.01 14.46
C LYS A 172 3.20 27.13 15.50
N TYR A 173 3.68 25.96 15.06
CA TYR A 173 4.20 24.93 15.96
C TYR A 173 5.72 24.83 15.94
N GLY A 174 6.42 25.49 15.00
CA GLY A 174 7.89 25.56 14.94
C GLY A 174 8.63 24.23 14.88
N GLY A 175 7.90 23.13 14.63
CA GLY A 175 8.44 21.77 14.73
C GLY A 175 8.36 21.18 16.15
N ASP A 176 7.77 21.85 17.11
CA ASP A 176 7.55 21.32 18.46
C ASP A 176 6.66 20.08 18.41
N ARG A 177 7.21 18.94 18.80
CA ARG A 177 6.57 17.64 18.71
C ARG A 177 5.32 17.55 19.58
N ASP A 178 5.38 18.06 20.80
CA ASP A 178 4.30 17.95 21.77
C ASP A 178 3.10 18.79 21.31
N GLU A 179 3.34 20.01 20.80
CA GLU A 179 2.29 20.86 20.24
C GLU A 179 1.64 20.25 18.99
N LEU A 180 2.43 19.58 18.13
CA LEU A 180 1.93 18.88 16.96
C LEU A 180 1.05 17.67 17.37
N GLU A 181 1.47 16.89 18.36
CA GLU A 181 0.71 15.76 18.87
C GLU A 181 -0.60 16.19 19.54
N GLU A 182 -0.61 17.29 20.27
CA GLU A 182 -1.82 17.85 20.86
C GLU A 182 -2.82 18.30 19.78
N GLU A 183 -2.35 18.96 18.74
CA GLU A 183 -3.21 19.36 17.61
C GLU A 183 -3.77 18.14 16.86
N VAL A 184 -2.98 17.09 16.66
CA VAL A 184 -3.44 15.80 16.10
C VAL A 184 -4.58 15.24 16.94
N LYS A 185 -4.42 15.15 18.27
CA LYS A 185 -5.47 14.66 19.20
C LYS A 185 -6.73 15.51 19.11
N ARG A 186 -6.57 16.83 19.03
CA ARG A 186 -7.70 17.78 18.89
C ARG A 186 -8.45 17.54 17.58
N LEU A 187 -7.75 17.45 16.45
CA LEU A 187 -8.36 17.22 15.14
C LEU A 187 -9.06 15.87 15.06
N MET A 188 -8.45 14.80 15.58
CA MET A 188 -9.08 13.48 15.65
C MET A 188 -10.36 13.47 16.48
N LYS A 189 -10.43 14.23 17.57
CA LYS A 189 -11.64 14.38 18.38
C LYS A 189 -12.74 15.09 17.62
N VAL A 190 -12.40 16.14 16.89
CA VAL A 190 -13.34 16.93 16.09
C VAL A 190 -13.87 16.12 14.91
N SER A 191 -13.01 15.36 14.21
CA SER A 191 -13.41 14.56 13.03
C SER A 191 -14.40 13.43 13.38
N LYS A 192 -14.42 12.97 14.64
CA LYS A 192 -15.37 11.95 15.15
C LYS A 192 -16.72 12.52 15.56
N GLY A 193 -16.91 13.85 15.51
CA GLY A 193 -18.17 14.52 15.85
C GLY A 193 -19.29 14.14 14.88
N ALA A 194 -20.48 13.82 15.42
CA ALA A 194 -21.65 13.50 14.62
C ALA A 194 -22.10 14.73 13.79
N GLY A 195 -22.43 14.51 12.50
CA GLY A 195 -23.02 15.52 11.62
C GLY A 195 -22.03 16.36 10.80
N MET A 196 -20.75 16.02 10.76
CA MET A 196 -19.79 16.67 9.88
C MET A 196 -20.00 16.23 8.43
N LYS A 197 -19.97 17.16 7.48
CA LYS A 197 -20.03 16.87 6.05
C LYS A 197 -18.78 16.11 5.60
N ASP A 198 -18.90 15.22 4.61
CA ASP A 198 -17.81 14.33 4.19
C ASP A 198 -16.58 15.08 3.63
N ASP A 199 -16.80 16.14 2.87
CA ASP A 199 -15.72 17.01 2.37
C ASP A 199 -14.92 17.68 3.50
N LEU A 200 -15.62 18.10 4.56
CA LEU A 200 -14.99 18.69 5.74
C LEU A 200 -14.22 17.62 6.55
N LYS A 201 -14.82 16.44 6.71
CA LYS A 201 -14.18 15.30 7.38
C LYS A 201 -12.88 14.90 6.68
N GLY A 202 -12.91 14.76 5.34
CA GLY A 202 -11.72 14.49 4.53
C GLY A 202 -10.60 15.51 4.74
N TRP A 203 -10.94 16.79 4.84
CA TRP A 203 -9.93 17.81 5.13
C TRP A 203 -9.36 17.73 6.55
N PHE A 204 -10.12 17.31 7.55
CA PHE A 204 -9.59 17.04 8.90
C PHE A 204 -8.63 15.86 8.89
N GLU A 205 -8.96 14.80 8.19
CA GLU A 205 -8.09 13.62 8.03
C GLU A 205 -6.77 13.99 7.32
N THR A 206 -6.84 14.80 6.26
CA THR A 206 -5.66 15.34 5.56
C THR A 206 -4.75 16.12 6.51
N ARG A 207 -5.32 17.00 7.35
CA ARG A 207 -4.55 17.77 8.33
C ARG A 207 -3.89 16.89 9.38
N VAL A 208 -4.58 15.88 9.88
CA VAL A 208 -4.03 14.90 10.83
C VAL A 208 -2.83 14.19 10.22
N PHE A 209 -2.96 13.70 8.99
CA PHE A 209 -1.85 13.05 8.29
C PHE A 209 -0.64 13.98 8.13
N ILE A 210 -0.83 15.20 7.63
CA ILE A 210 0.26 16.16 7.44
C ILE A 210 1.02 16.38 8.75
N LEU A 211 0.31 16.59 9.87
CA LEU A 211 0.95 16.78 11.16
C LEU A 211 1.70 15.53 11.63
N GLN A 212 1.15 14.33 11.41
CA GLN A 212 1.83 13.07 11.72
C GLN A 212 3.12 12.90 10.91
N GLN A 213 3.10 13.25 9.61
CA GLN A 213 4.31 13.24 8.79
C GLN A 213 5.35 14.27 9.26
N MET A 214 4.92 15.44 9.73
CA MET A 214 5.81 16.44 10.32
C MET A 214 6.47 15.93 11.61
N ILE A 215 5.73 15.23 12.47
CA ILE A 215 6.24 14.61 13.69
C ILE A 215 7.30 13.54 13.35
N LEU A 216 7.01 12.67 12.38
CA LEU A 216 7.92 11.60 11.96
C LEU A 216 9.20 12.15 11.32
N SER A 217 9.08 13.19 10.48
CA SER A 217 10.24 13.81 9.82
C SER A 217 11.13 14.63 10.77
N GLY A 218 10.58 15.15 11.87
CA GLY A 218 11.35 15.84 12.93
C GLY A 218 12.17 14.88 13.81
N SER A 219 11.68 13.65 13.99
CA SER A 219 12.37 12.63 14.82
C SER A 219 13.67 12.10 14.19
N THR A 220 13.89 12.32 12.89
CA THR A 220 15.09 11.86 12.19
C THR A 220 16.27 12.85 12.25
N GLU A 221 16.06 14.05 12.76
CA GLU A 221 17.12 15.08 12.90
C GLU A 221 17.75 15.10 14.28
N GLU A 222 17.17 14.46 15.31
CA GLU A 222 17.71 14.40 16.68
C GLU A 222 18.57 13.14 16.96
N GLU A 223 18.67 12.17 16.01
CA GLU A 223 19.46 10.94 16.20
C GLU A 223 20.77 10.90 15.39
N LEU A 224 21.28 12.01 14.89
CA LEU A 224 22.59 12.16 14.26
C LEU A 224 23.44 13.19 15.00
#